data_aa61e8ce17f12cfb6eb47b1fa0b5439f
#
_entry.id   aa61e8ce17f12cfb6eb47b1fa0b5439f
#
_cell.length_a   1.000
_cell.length_b   1.000
_cell.length_c   1.000
_cell.angle_alpha   90.00
_cell.angle_beta   90.00
_cell.angle_gamma   90.00
#
_symmetry.space_group_name_H-M   'P 1'
#
loop_
_entity.id
_entity.type
_entity.pdbx_description
1 polymer ?
#
loop_
_entity_poly.entity_id
_entity_poly.type
_entity_poly.pdbx_seq_one_letter_code
_entity_poly.pdbx_strand_id
1 'polypeptide(L)'
;MKKSARKMLAGFSVPTLLLVLLLTGAPGALSQQPAPKTTTQSPALGADVRARVTETAIDASIPDDPRVDKMLAVYGPKVRELEVVLGKLKGELKKSGTGSGSLGNFVTDGMRAQASLKAGKPVALALMNAGGMRRNAIGEGDLKARDIFELLPFENALVTVDLTGEQLTKLLQMIVAAHEAQSGARIVYKTNADKSSEMESAKLRDAGGEKAIDPNATYTIVTIDYLYRVGGSRYGMLQTGKNMKELGITLRDAIMNYVKSETAAGRDIKPNLDGRFVFDKAASAVSEEVRPQ
;
A
#
# COMPACT_ATOMS: atom_id res chain seq x y z
N MET A 1 24.14 55.41 32.48
CA MET A 1 24.59 56.36 31.42
C MET A 1 24.07 55.85 30.09
N LYS A 2 23.12 56.59 29.50
CA LYS A 2 23.07 57.16 28.14
C LYS A 2 23.11 56.08 27.02
N LYS A 3 22.28 56.01 25.99
CA LYS A 3 21.13 56.72 25.35
C LYS A 3 20.79 55.83 24.18
N SER A 4 19.56 55.43 23.97
CA SER A 4 18.56 56.05 23.08
C SER A 4 19.01 56.29 21.65
N ALA A 5 18.38 55.62 20.70
CA ALA A 5 17.90 56.20 19.43
C ALA A 5 16.83 55.37 18.76
N ARG A 6 15.64 55.94 18.72
CA ARG A 6 14.51 55.64 17.81
C ARG A 6 14.80 56.22 16.43
N LYS A 7 14.32 55.60 15.37
CA LYS A 7 13.77 56.22 14.13
C LYS A 7 12.90 55.12 13.50
N MET A 8 11.63 55.13 13.39
CA MET A 8 10.60 56.01 12.85
C MET A 8 10.65 56.23 11.32
N LEU A 9 9.51 55.90 10.72
CA LEU A 9 8.86 56.30 9.46
C LEU A 9 9.42 55.67 8.16
N ALA A 10 8.58 55.29 7.15
CA ALA A 10 7.34 55.87 6.67
C ALA A 10 6.51 54.85 5.90
N GLY A 11 5.21 54.95 6.02
CA GLY A 11 4.20 54.29 5.16
C GLY A 11 4.10 55.03 3.80
N PHE A 12 3.83 54.28 2.77
CA PHE A 12 3.31 54.84 1.52
C PHE A 12 1.93 54.26 1.26
N SER A 13 0.94 55.09 1.45
CA SER A 13 -0.43 54.99 1.02
C SER A 13 -0.52 55.48 -0.42
N VAL A 14 -1.05 54.68 -1.35
CA VAL A 14 -1.38 55.11 -2.71
C VAL A 14 -2.87 55.21 -2.82
N PRO A 15 -3.45 56.36 -3.15
CA PRO A 15 -4.92 56.52 -3.26
C PRO A 15 -5.40 55.99 -4.61
N THR A 16 -6.49 55.27 -4.55
CA THR A 16 -7.31 54.80 -5.66
C THR A 16 -7.97 55.96 -6.35
N LEU A 17 -7.60 56.25 -7.60
CA LEU A 17 -8.28 57.23 -8.44
C LEU A 17 -9.39 56.55 -9.23
N LEU A 18 -10.65 56.80 -8.83
CA LEU A 18 -11.84 56.37 -9.51
C LEU A 18 -12.11 57.37 -10.65
N LEU A 19 -11.90 57.00 -11.91
CA LEU A 19 -12.29 57.80 -13.08
C LEU A 19 -13.59 57.28 -13.63
N VAL A 20 -14.70 57.97 -13.28
CA VAL A 20 -16.04 57.79 -13.89
C VAL A 20 -16.08 58.61 -15.18
N LEU A 21 -16.08 57.92 -16.32
CA LEU A 21 -16.37 58.57 -17.62
C LEU A 21 -17.77 58.27 -18.05
N LEU A 22 -18.67 59.24 -17.87
CA LEU A 22 -20.02 59.29 -18.44
C LEU A 22 -19.90 59.65 -19.92
N LEU A 23 -20.15 58.73 -20.83
CA LEU A 23 -20.38 58.98 -22.23
C LEU A 23 -21.83 58.58 -22.60
N THR A 24 -22.66 59.59 -22.71
CA THR A 24 -23.95 59.52 -23.37
C THR A 24 -23.75 59.45 -24.88
N GLY A 25 -24.00 58.33 -25.49
CA GLY A 25 -23.99 58.15 -26.95
C GLY A 25 -25.23 57.41 -27.41
N ALA A 26 -25.94 57.98 -28.37
CA ALA A 26 -27.20 57.56 -28.94
C ALA A 26 -27.21 56.14 -29.51
N PRO A 27 -28.33 55.45 -29.58
CA PRO A 27 -28.44 54.09 -30.12
C PRO A 27 -28.31 54.09 -31.64
N GLY A 28 -27.11 53.75 -32.13
CA GLY A 28 -26.93 53.38 -33.53
C GLY A 28 -27.41 51.95 -33.75
N ALA A 29 -28.42 51.82 -34.61
CA ALA A 29 -28.91 50.52 -35.06
C ALA A 29 -27.78 49.76 -35.79
N LEU A 30 -27.14 48.82 -35.09
CA LEU A 30 -26.28 47.84 -35.70
C LEU A 30 -27.12 46.76 -36.36
N SER A 31 -27.19 46.86 -37.71
CA SER A 31 -27.70 45.79 -38.57
C SER A 31 -26.99 44.46 -38.21
N GLN A 32 -27.75 43.55 -37.63
CA GLN A 32 -27.29 42.17 -37.46
C GLN A 32 -27.23 41.50 -38.83
N GLN A 33 -26.05 41.36 -39.37
CA GLN A 33 -25.83 40.43 -40.48
C GLN A 33 -26.13 39.02 -39.95
N PRO A 34 -26.97 38.24 -40.62
CA PRO A 34 -27.20 36.85 -40.26
C PRO A 34 -25.88 36.08 -40.41
N ALA A 35 -25.48 35.41 -39.35
CA ALA A 35 -24.32 34.52 -39.38
C ALA A 35 -24.45 33.51 -40.52
N PRO A 36 -23.41 33.22 -41.26
CA PRO A 36 -23.43 32.20 -42.28
C PRO A 36 -23.85 30.86 -41.65
N LYS A 37 -24.96 30.32 -42.14
CA LYS A 37 -25.37 28.95 -41.79
C LYS A 37 -24.27 28.01 -42.33
N THR A 38 -23.33 27.65 -41.50
CA THR A 38 -22.43 26.54 -41.77
C THR A 38 -23.30 25.29 -41.76
N THR A 39 -23.73 24.89 -42.92
CA THR A 39 -24.29 23.56 -43.11
C THR A 39 -23.14 22.59 -42.95
N THR A 40 -22.96 22.10 -41.74
CA THR A 40 -22.12 20.94 -41.51
C THR A 40 -22.81 19.77 -42.19
N GLN A 41 -22.46 19.54 -43.46
CA GLN A 41 -22.77 18.27 -44.08
C GLN A 41 -21.97 17.22 -43.27
N SER A 42 -22.69 16.50 -42.44
CA SER A 42 -22.19 15.22 -41.95
C SER A 42 -21.76 14.42 -43.18
N PRO A 43 -20.50 13.93 -43.28
CA PRO A 43 -20.16 13.04 -44.35
C PRO A 43 -21.15 11.90 -44.31
N ALA A 44 -21.83 11.69 -45.44
CA ALA A 44 -22.69 10.54 -45.59
C ALA A 44 -21.86 9.28 -45.27
N LEU A 45 -22.17 8.63 -44.17
CA LEU A 45 -21.69 7.29 -43.84
C LEU A 45 -22.36 6.33 -44.82
N GLY A 46 -21.89 6.38 -46.05
CA GLY A 46 -22.37 5.56 -47.16
C GLY A 46 -21.44 4.44 -47.51
N ALA A 47 -20.72 3.91 -46.54
CA ALA A 47 -20.06 2.63 -46.71
C ALA A 47 -20.72 1.63 -45.73
N ASP A 48 -21.55 0.75 -46.30
CA ASP A 48 -22.03 -0.44 -45.57
C ASP A 48 -20.81 -1.36 -45.34
N VAL A 49 -20.09 -1.08 -44.26
CA VAL A 49 -18.90 -1.87 -43.89
C VAL A 49 -19.41 -3.16 -43.25
N ARG A 50 -19.45 -4.23 -44.04
CA ARG A 50 -19.72 -5.58 -43.55
C ARG A 50 -18.40 -6.20 -43.08
N ALA A 51 -18.17 -6.21 -41.78
CA ALA A 51 -17.09 -6.97 -41.19
C ALA A 51 -17.54 -8.42 -40.96
N ARG A 52 -16.78 -9.39 -41.50
CA ARG A 52 -16.93 -10.79 -41.13
C ARG A 52 -15.93 -11.08 -40.00
N VAL A 53 -16.45 -11.32 -38.80
CA VAL A 53 -15.63 -11.77 -37.67
C VAL A 53 -15.60 -13.29 -37.69
N THR A 54 -14.39 -13.86 -37.69
CA THR A 54 -14.17 -15.29 -37.50
C THR A 54 -13.35 -15.46 -36.23
N GLU A 55 -13.77 -16.36 -35.36
CA GLU A 55 -13.05 -16.76 -34.17
C GLU A 55 -12.41 -18.14 -34.43
N THR A 56 -11.11 -18.25 -34.16
CA THR A 56 -10.39 -19.52 -34.22
C THR A 56 -9.90 -19.83 -32.82
N ALA A 57 -10.40 -20.90 -32.23
CA ALA A 57 -9.90 -21.37 -30.94
C ALA A 57 -8.44 -21.84 -31.11
N ILE A 58 -7.55 -21.36 -30.25
CA ILE A 58 -6.18 -21.83 -30.17
C ILE A 58 -6.14 -22.96 -29.13
N ASP A 59 -5.98 -24.18 -29.64
CA ASP A 59 -5.91 -25.40 -28.81
C ASP A 59 -4.72 -26.27 -29.25
N ALA A 60 -4.60 -27.47 -28.69
CA ALA A 60 -3.52 -28.40 -28.98
C ALA A 60 -3.45 -28.89 -30.44
N SER A 61 -4.43 -28.56 -31.31
CA SER A 61 -4.39 -28.88 -32.74
C SER A 61 -3.54 -27.89 -33.55
N ILE A 62 -3.24 -26.73 -32.95
CA ILE A 62 -2.37 -25.73 -33.60
C ILE A 62 -0.94 -25.96 -33.09
N PRO A 63 0.01 -26.31 -33.96
CA PRO A 63 1.38 -26.57 -33.53
C PRO A 63 2.06 -25.29 -33.03
N ASP A 64 2.90 -25.44 -32.01
CA ASP A 64 3.70 -24.34 -31.44
C ASP A 64 4.68 -23.82 -32.53
N ASP A 65 4.96 -22.51 -32.50
CA ASP A 65 5.98 -21.91 -33.38
C ASP A 65 7.39 -22.27 -32.86
N PRO A 66 8.20 -23.01 -33.64
CA PRO A 66 9.54 -23.45 -33.21
C PRO A 66 10.49 -22.30 -32.81
N ARG A 67 10.26 -21.09 -33.34
CA ARG A 67 11.07 -19.90 -32.98
C ARG A 67 10.72 -19.43 -31.59
N VAL A 68 9.43 -19.46 -31.23
CA VAL A 68 8.94 -19.13 -29.88
C VAL A 68 9.42 -20.17 -28.88
N ASP A 69 9.32 -21.46 -29.23
CA ASP A 69 9.83 -22.56 -28.38
C ASP A 69 11.32 -22.42 -28.11
N LYS A 70 12.13 -22.12 -29.14
CA LYS A 70 13.56 -21.88 -28.97
C LYS A 70 13.85 -20.70 -28.05
N MET A 71 13.08 -19.63 -28.13
CA MET A 71 13.20 -18.47 -27.26
C MET A 71 12.82 -18.82 -25.81
N LEU A 72 11.71 -19.56 -25.64
CA LEU A 72 11.22 -19.97 -24.31
C LEU A 72 12.10 -21.02 -23.64
N ALA A 73 12.78 -21.86 -24.42
CA ALA A 73 13.66 -22.91 -23.90
C ALA A 73 14.76 -22.37 -22.95
N VAL A 74 15.23 -21.14 -23.18
CA VAL A 74 16.22 -20.47 -22.33
C VAL A 74 15.66 -20.20 -20.93
N TYR A 75 14.37 -19.92 -20.81
CA TYR A 75 13.69 -19.59 -19.56
C TYR A 75 13.03 -20.80 -18.88
N GLY A 76 12.72 -21.83 -19.68
CA GLY A 76 12.01 -23.04 -19.22
C GLY A 76 12.58 -23.69 -17.95
N PRO A 77 13.90 -23.84 -17.78
CA PRO A 77 14.48 -24.38 -16.53
C PRO A 77 14.13 -23.55 -15.31
N LYS A 78 14.26 -22.21 -15.39
CA LYS A 78 13.94 -21.29 -14.29
C LYS A 78 12.45 -21.29 -13.95
N VAL A 79 11.59 -21.38 -14.96
CA VAL A 79 10.14 -21.47 -14.74
C VAL A 79 9.76 -22.77 -14.04
N ARG A 80 10.42 -23.90 -14.39
CA ARG A 80 10.21 -25.18 -13.69
C ARG A 80 10.60 -25.14 -12.21
N GLU A 81 11.62 -24.38 -11.84
CA GLU A 81 11.99 -24.19 -10.43
C GLU A 81 10.87 -23.55 -9.61
N LEU A 82 9.99 -22.76 -10.26
CA LEU A 82 8.84 -22.15 -9.62
C LEU A 82 7.72 -23.14 -9.30
N GLU A 83 7.70 -24.30 -9.93
CA GLU A 83 6.70 -25.35 -9.66
C GLU A 83 7.02 -26.18 -8.41
N VAL A 84 8.17 -25.94 -7.76
CA VAL A 84 8.54 -26.62 -6.52
C VAL A 84 7.52 -26.34 -5.43
N VAL A 85 6.98 -27.41 -4.84
CA VAL A 85 6.07 -27.32 -3.71
C VAL A 85 6.88 -27.01 -2.44
N LEU A 86 6.53 -25.92 -1.77
CA LEU A 86 7.15 -25.45 -0.54
C LEU A 86 6.47 -26.02 0.70
N GLY A 87 5.15 -26.27 0.61
CA GLY A 87 4.31 -26.76 1.68
C GLY A 87 2.85 -26.89 1.25
N LYS A 88 1.96 -27.04 2.21
CA LYS A 88 0.50 -27.13 1.98
C LYS A 88 -0.20 -25.94 2.61
N LEU A 89 -1.20 -25.43 1.90
CA LEU A 89 -2.13 -24.43 2.38
C LEU A 89 -3.50 -25.08 2.61
N LYS A 90 -3.99 -25.04 3.84
CA LYS A 90 -5.33 -25.51 4.23
C LYS A 90 -6.27 -24.32 4.41
N GLY A 91 -7.14 -24.11 3.45
CA GLY A 91 -8.01 -22.95 3.31
C GLY A 91 -7.41 -21.85 2.44
N GLU A 92 -8.18 -20.80 2.14
CA GLU A 92 -7.79 -19.72 1.26
C GLU A 92 -7.11 -18.58 2.05
N LEU A 93 -5.91 -18.13 1.63
CA LEU A 93 -5.34 -16.86 2.05
C LEU A 93 -5.96 -15.75 1.21
N LYS A 94 -6.58 -14.76 1.85
CA LYS A 94 -7.32 -13.69 1.15
C LYS A 94 -6.92 -12.30 1.66
N LYS A 95 -6.73 -11.38 0.71
CA LYS A 95 -6.52 -9.96 0.97
C LYS A 95 -7.87 -9.30 1.23
N SER A 96 -8.05 -8.71 2.42
CA SER A 96 -9.29 -8.04 2.79
C SER A 96 -9.09 -7.04 3.93
N GLY A 97 -9.90 -5.98 3.94
CA GLY A 97 -9.97 -5.01 5.02
C GLY A 97 -8.65 -4.38 5.43
N THR A 98 -8.64 -3.79 6.63
CA THR A 98 -7.43 -3.24 7.25
C THR A 98 -6.46 -4.37 7.58
N GLY A 99 -5.17 -4.18 7.22
CA GLY A 99 -4.14 -5.20 7.43
C GLY A 99 -4.07 -6.29 6.36
N SER A 100 -4.85 -6.16 5.26
CA SER A 100 -4.85 -7.11 4.14
C SER A 100 -5.24 -8.55 4.51
N GLY A 101 -6.07 -8.73 5.54
CA GLY A 101 -6.68 -10.00 5.91
C GLY A 101 -5.69 -11.13 6.20
N SER A 102 -6.12 -12.39 5.96
CA SER A 102 -5.27 -13.55 6.21
C SER A 102 -4.00 -13.59 5.33
N LEU A 103 -4.05 -13.00 4.14
CA LEU A 103 -2.88 -12.91 3.26
C LEU A 103 -1.84 -11.94 3.83
N GLY A 104 -2.27 -10.77 4.32
CA GLY A 104 -1.39 -9.83 5.01
C GLY A 104 -0.79 -10.41 6.28
N ASN A 105 -1.58 -11.15 7.05
CA ASN A 105 -1.12 -11.84 8.24
C ASN A 105 -0.03 -12.88 7.92
N PHE A 106 -0.27 -13.72 6.92
CA PHE A 106 0.70 -14.71 6.46
C PHE A 106 2.05 -14.09 6.08
N VAL A 107 2.03 -13.03 5.27
CA VAL A 107 3.25 -12.35 4.84
C VAL A 107 3.98 -11.73 6.03
N THR A 108 3.28 -10.98 6.87
CA THR A 108 3.94 -10.26 7.98
C THR A 108 4.39 -11.20 9.11
N ASP A 109 3.70 -12.32 9.35
CA ASP A 109 4.14 -13.35 10.29
C ASP A 109 5.43 -14.02 9.81
N GLY A 110 5.48 -14.39 8.52
CA GLY A 110 6.69 -14.95 7.90
C GLY A 110 7.86 -13.96 7.93
N MET A 111 7.61 -12.67 7.61
CA MET A 111 8.62 -11.61 7.73
C MET A 111 9.19 -11.54 9.15
N ARG A 112 8.30 -11.43 10.15
CA ARG A 112 8.68 -11.29 11.55
C ARG A 112 9.47 -12.50 12.06
N ALA A 113 9.03 -13.71 11.74
CA ALA A 113 9.69 -14.96 12.10
C ALA A 113 11.10 -15.04 11.51
N GLN A 114 11.24 -14.84 10.19
CA GLN A 114 12.51 -14.94 9.50
C GLN A 114 13.47 -13.79 9.86
N ALA A 115 12.95 -12.59 10.07
CA ALA A 115 13.77 -11.48 10.55
C ALA A 115 14.31 -11.74 11.96
N SER A 116 13.51 -12.30 12.86
CA SER A 116 13.97 -12.65 14.20
C SER A 116 15.08 -13.70 14.18
N LEU A 117 14.96 -14.71 13.31
CA LEU A 117 16.01 -15.71 13.09
C LEU A 117 17.31 -15.08 12.55
N LYS A 118 17.20 -14.25 11.52
CA LYS A 118 18.36 -13.60 10.89
C LYS A 118 19.03 -12.56 11.79
N ALA A 119 18.26 -11.84 12.60
CA ALA A 119 18.79 -10.85 13.54
C ALA A 119 19.36 -11.48 14.82
N GLY A 120 19.07 -12.77 15.10
CA GLY A 120 19.46 -13.45 16.34
C GLY A 120 18.76 -12.87 17.59
N LYS A 121 17.68 -12.11 17.43
CA LYS A 121 16.90 -11.51 18.52
C LYS A 121 15.44 -11.33 18.10
N PRO A 122 14.51 -11.27 19.06
CA PRO A 122 13.11 -11.01 18.75
C PRO A 122 12.91 -9.68 18.03
N VAL A 123 12.12 -9.70 16.97
CA VAL A 123 11.62 -8.51 16.26
C VAL A 123 10.23 -8.20 16.77
N ALA A 124 10.03 -6.96 17.25
CA ALA A 124 8.79 -6.56 17.91
C ALA A 124 7.62 -6.43 16.91
N LEU A 125 7.87 -5.86 15.73
CA LEU A 125 6.86 -5.61 14.71
C LEU A 125 7.40 -5.88 13.31
N ALA A 126 6.57 -6.46 12.44
CA ALA A 126 6.77 -6.47 11.00
C ALA A 126 5.76 -5.54 10.33
N LEU A 127 6.20 -4.78 9.33
CA LEU A 127 5.36 -3.90 8.50
C LEU A 127 5.52 -4.27 7.03
N MET A 128 4.39 -4.46 6.34
CA MET A 128 4.34 -4.62 4.88
C MET A 128 3.24 -3.75 4.30
N ASN A 129 3.56 -3.01 3.23
CA ASN A 129 2.54 -2.26 2.52
C ASN A 129 1.63 -3.17 1.68
N ALA A 130 0.32 -2.91 1.76
CA ALA A 130 -0.69 -3.69 1.06
C ALA A 130 -0.48 -3.72 -0.47
N GLY A 131 0.01 -2.61 -1.05
CA GLY A 131 0.33 -2.51 -2.48
C GLY A 131 1.48 -3.39 -2.95
N GLY A 132 2.39 -3.78 -2.06
CA GLY A 132 3.51 -4.68 -2.35
C GLY A 132 3.09 -6.13 -2.56
N MET A 133 1.93 -6.53 -2.06
CA MET A 133 1.31 -7.84 -2.29
C MET A 133 0.44 -7.79 -3.54
N ARG A 134 0.83 -8.50 -4.61
CA ARG A 134 0.26 -8.34 -5.97
C ARG A 134 -0.83 -9.35 -6.32
N ARG A 135 -1.10 -10.34 -5.46
CA ARG A 135 -2.25 -11.24 -5.55
C ARG A 135 -3.30 -10.87 -4.51
N ASN A 136 -4.57 -11.13 -4.82
CA ASN A 136 -5.69 -10.91 -3.89
C ASN A 136 -6.02 -12.16 -3.08
N ALA A 137 -5.64 -13.32 -3.58
CA ALA A 137 -5.84 -14.59 -2.88
C ALA A 137 -4.85 -15.67 -3.35
N ILE A 138 -4.63 -16.66 -2.48
CA ILE A 138 -3.99 -17.94 -2.80
C ILE A 138 -4.97 -19.02 -2.34
N GLY A 139 -5.41 -19.87 -3.27
CA GLY A 139 -6.37 -20.95 -2.99
C GLY A 139 -5.75 -22.10 -2.20
N GLU A 140 -6.58 -22.92 -1.59
CA GLU A 140 -6.19 -24.12 -0.89
C GLU A 140 -5.48 -25.13 -1.81
N GLY A 141 -4.47 -25.81 -1.30
CA GLY A 141 -3.72 -26.83 -2.03
C GLY A 141 -2.22 -26.80 -1.78
N ASP A 142 -1.45 -27.28 -2.74
CA ASP A 142 0.01 -27.18 -2.72
C ASP A 142 0.45 -25.74 -2.89
N LEU A 143 1.22 -25.24 -1.91
CA LEU A 143 1.79 -23.90 -1.95
C LEU A 143 3.16 -23.97 -2.65
N LYS A 144 3.22 -23.44 -3.86
CA LYS A 144 4.39 -23.50 -4.72
C LYS A 144 5.24 -22.23 -4.65
N ALA A 145 6.49 -22.32 -5.07
CA ALA A 145 7.36 -21.16 -5.19
C ALA A 145 6.75 -20.08 -6.11
N ARG A 146 6.07 -20.49 -7.20
CA ARG A 146 5.34 -19.60 -8.10
C ARG A 146 4.33 -18.72 -7.36
N ASP A 147 3.56 -19.28 -6.41
CA ASP A 147 2.55 -18.52 -5.69
C ASP A 147 3.16 -17.38 -4.90
N ILE A 148 4.36 -17.61 -4.32
CA ILE A 148 5.10 -16.58 -3.59
C ILE A 148 5.71 -15.55 -4.55
N PHE A 149 6.24 -15.97 -5.72
CA PHE A 149 6.73 -15.06 -6.75
C PHE A 149 5.64 -14.13 -7.30
N GLU A 150 4.45 -14.66 -7.57
CA GLU A 150 3.32 -13.86 -8.05
C GLU A 150 2.76 -12.93 -6.96
N LEU A 151 2.78 -13.37 -5.70
CA LEU A 151 2.40 -12.54 -4.56
C LEU A 151 3.38 -11.38 -4.33
N LEU A 152 4.69 -11.66 -4.38
CA LEU A 152 5.79 -10.77 -4.01
C LEU A 152 6.81 -10.65 -5.16
N PRO A 153 6.47 -10.04 -6.30
CA PRO A 153 7.32 -10.04 -7.49
C PRO A 153 8.55 -9.14 -7.39
N PHE A 154 8.63 -8.29 -6.36
CA PHE A 154 9.72 -7.32 -6.21
C PHE A 154 10.91 -7.91 -5.45
N GLU A 155 12.13 -7.49 -5.82
CA GLU A 155 13.39 -7.86 -5.16
C GLU A 155 13.66 -7.00 -3.90
N ASN A 156 12.66 -6.89 -3.03
CA ASN A 156 12.76 -6.09 -1.81
C ASN A 156 13.59 -6.83 -0.75
N ALA A 157 14.66 -6.21 -0.26
CA ALA A 157 15.43 -6.71 0.86
C ALA A 157 14.71 -6.47 2.21
N LEU A 158 14.84 -7.42 3.15
CA LEU A 158 14.40 -7.17 4.52
C LEU A 158 15.41 -6.31 5.26
N VAL A 159 14.91 -5.28 5.92
CA VAL A 159 15.69 -4.38 6.77
C VAL A 159 15.07 -4.31 8.16
N THR A 160 15.91 -4.24 9.19
CA THR A 160 15.49 -3.90 10.55
C THR A 160 15.86 -2.47 10.87
N VAL A 161 15.06 -1.86 11.73
CA VAL A 161 15.33 -0.54 12.29
C VAL A 161 14.87 -0.49 13.74
N ASP A 162 15.59 0.22 14.59
CA ASP A 162 15.23 0.40 15.98
C ASP A 162 14.48 1.72 16.16
N LEU A 163 13.26 1.64 16.70
CA LEU A 163 12.37 2.76 16.98
C LEU A 163 12.14 2.90 18.49
N THR A 164 12.02 4.12 18.99
CA THR A 164 11.47 4.35 20.34
C THR A 164 9.99 3.96 20.38
N GLY A 165 9.44 3.72 21.58
CA GLY A 165 8.01 3.40 21.69
C GLY A 165 7.10 4.53 21.22
N GLU A 166 7.53 5.79 21.34
CA GLU A 166 6.81 6.93 20.77
C GLU A 166 6.79 6.84 19.23
N GLN A 167 7.94 6.56 18.60
CA GLN A 167 8.03 6.38 17.15
C GLN A 167 7.22 5.17 16.69
N LEU A 168 7.27 4.07 17.44
CA LEU A 168 6.49 2.86 17.15
C LEU A 168 4.98 3.15 17.20
N THR A 169 4.52 3.92 18.19
CA THR A 169 3.10 4.33 18.30
C THR A 169 2.66 5.14 17.07
N LYS A 170 3.47 6.09 16.63
CA LYS A 170 3.22 6.87 15.40
C LYS A 170 3.21 5.97 14.16
N LEU A 171 4.08 4.95 14.11
CA LEU A 171 4.08 3.97 13.03
C LEU A 171 2.78 3.15 12.99
N LEU A 172 2.27 2.73 14.15
CA LEU A 172 1.01 1.98 14.24
C LEU A 172 -0.20 2.84 13.83
N GLN A 173 -0.21 4.14 14.16
CA GLN A 173 -1.22 5.09 13.65
C GLN A 173 -1.21 5.15 12.11
N MET A 174 -0.02 5.27 11.51
CA MET A 174 0.14 5.28 10.06
C MET A 174 -0.30 3.95 9.43
N ILE A 175 0.01 2.81 10.04
CA ILE A 175 -0.42 1.48 9.58
C ILE A 175 -1.94 1.40 9.48
N VAL A 176 -2.65 1.90 10.47
CA VAL A 176 -4.13 1.94 10.47
C VAL A 176 -4.65 2.88 9.39
N ALA A 177 -4.15 4.12 9.36
CA ALA A 177 -4.59 5.13 8.41
C ALA A 177 -4.36 4.71 6.94
N ALA A 178 -3.33 3.93 6.68
CA ALA A 178 -2.98 3.42 5.34
C ALA A 178 -3.48 1.99 5.07
N HIS A 179 -4.16 1.35 6.02
CA HIS A 179 -4.64 -0.04 5.94
C HIS A 179 -3.53 -1.08 5.65
N GLU A 180 -2.31 -0.82 6.14
CA GLU A 180 -1.15 -1.67 5.90
C GLU A 180 -1.15 -2.93 6.77
N ALA A 181 -0.44 -3.96 6.32
CA ALA A 181 -0.32 -5.20 7.06
C ALA A 181 0.80 -5.14 8.12
N GLN A 182 0.55 -5.74 9.28
CA GLN A 182 1.54 -5.85 10.35
C GLN A 182 1.45 -7.17 11.10
N SER A 183 2.53 -7.55 11.78
CA SER A 183 2.59 -8.62 12.76
C SER A 183 3.35 -8.14 13.98
N GLY A 184 2.80 -8.42 15.15
CA GLY A 184 3.43 -8.07 16.43
C GLY A 184 2.66 -7.08 17.29
N ALA A 185 1.53 -6.55 16.79
CA ALA A 185 0.66 -5.69 17.58
C ALA A 185 -0.82 -6.11 17.47
N ARG A 186 -1.58 -5.81 18.52
CA ARG A 186 -3.04 -5.75 18.49
C ARG A 186 -3.46 -4.29 18.52
N ILE A 187 -4.25 -3.89 17.55
CA ILE A 187 -4.65 -2.50 17.32
C ILE A 187 -6.17 -2.42 17.34
N VAL A 188 -6.71 -1.50 18.16
CA VAL A 188 -8.13 -1.12 18.13
C VAL A 188 -8.25 0.17 17.34
N TYR A 189 -9.16 0.21 16.37
CA TYR A 189 -9.35 1.35 15.50
C TYR A 189 -10.82 1.61 15.18
N LYS A 190 -11.14 2.84 14.83
CA LYS A 190 -12.45 3.31 14.37
C LYS A 190 -12.36 3.91 12.98
N THR A 191 -13.51 4.13 12.37
CA THR A 191 -13.67 4.90 11.13
C THR A 191 -14.34 6.22 11.46
N ASN A 192 -13.71 7.31 11.07
CA ASN A 192 -14.22 8.67 11.23
C ASN A 192 -15.30 9.00 10.18
N ALA A 193 -16.01 10.11 10.37
CA ALA A 193 -17.05 10.59 9.45
C ALA A 193 -16.55 10.85 8.01
N ASP A 194 -15.28 11.19 7.84
CA ASP A 194 -14.60 11.37 6.54
C ASP A 194 -14.11 10.05 5.91
N LYS A 195 -14.45 8.91 6.52
CA LYS A 195 -14.03 7.55 6.16
C LYS A 195 -12.55 7.24 6.38
N SER A 196 -11.80 8.12 7.04
CA SER A 196 -10.44 7.80 7.49
C SER A 196 -10.47 6.80 8.65
N SER A 197 -9.43 5.97 8.75
CA SER A 197 -9.25 5.04 9.89
C SER A 197 -8.29 5.64 10.89
N GLU A 198 -8.65 5.59 12.17
CA GLU A 198 -7.89 6.15 13.29
C GLU A 198 -7.65 5.09 14.36
N MET A 199 -6.42 4.99 14.83
CA MET A 199 -6.06 4.10 15.92
C MET A 199 -6.53 4.68 17.25
N GLU A 200 -7.26 3.89 18.04
CA GLU A 200 -7.67 4.25 19.39
C GLU A 200 -6.68 3.74 20.44
N SER A 201 -6.22 2.51 20.28
CA SER A 201 -5.22 1.91 21.16
C SER A 201 -4.42 0.82 20.43
N ALA A 202 -3.21 0.56 20.96
CA ALA A 202 -2.40 -0.55 20.50
C ALA A 202 -1.59 -1.16 21.66
N LYS A 203 -1.35 -2.47 21.55
CA LYS A 203 -0.46 -3.22 22.43
C LYS A 203 0.45 -4.09 21.57
N LEU A 204 1.70 -4.26 21.98
CA LEU A 204 2.54 -5.29 21.39
C LEU A 204 2.06 -6.68 21.80
N ARG A 205 2.24 -7.65 20.91
CA ARG A 205 1.84 -9.03 21.12
C ARG A 205 3.00 -9.97 20.80
N ASP A 206 3.40 -10.75 21.77
CA ASP A 206 4.41 -11.79 21.65
C ASP A 206 3.91 -13.12 22.28
N ALA A 207 4.79 -14.11 22.39
CA ALA A 207 4.45 -15.38 23.02
C ALA A 207 4.05 -15.25 24.51
N GLY A 208 4.44 -14.16 25.16
CA GLY A 208 4.09 -13.84 26.55
C GLY A 208 2.78 -13.05 26.69
N GLY A 209 2.04 -12.82 25.58
CA GLY A 209 0.78 -12.12 25.59
C GLY A 209 0.87 -10.66 25.12
N GLU A 210 -0.10 -9.86 25.54
CA GLU A 210 -0.19 -8.45 25.17
C GLU A 210 0.50 -7.55 26.21
N LYS A 211 1.33 -6.61 25.73
CA LYS A 211 2.08 -5.66 26.56
C LYS A 211 1.86 -4.24 26.07
N ALA A 212 1.75 -3.30 27.02
CA ALA A 212 1.75 -1.87 26.69
C ALA A 212 3.07 -1.47 26.01
N ILE A 213 2.99 -0.48 25.13
CA ILE A 213 4.19 0.13 24.51
C ILE A 213 4.75 1.15 25.50
N ASP A 214 5.98 0.92 25.98
CA ASP A 214 6.71 1.90 26.77
C ASP A 214 7.29 2.96 25.81
N PRO A 215 6.90 4.24 25.93
CA PRO A 215 7.36 5.29 25.02
C PRO A 215 8.88 5.44 24.96
N ASN A 216 9.57 5.12 26.06
CA ASN A 216 11.02 5.29 26.20
C ASN A 216 11.82 4.05 25.82
N ALA A 217 11.19 2.89 25.74
CA ALA A 217 11.85 1.65 25.31
C ALA A 217 12.19 1.68 23.83
N THR A 218 13.16 0.84 23.44
CA THR A 218 13.54 0.66 22.04
C THR A 218 13.02 -0.67 21.50
N TYR A 219 12.43 -0.64 20.34
CA TYR A 219 11.81 -1.77 19.66
C TYR A 219 12.42 -1.97 18.28
N THR A 220 12.95 -3.16 18.01
CA THR A 220 13.40 -3.52 16.67
C THR A 220 12.18 -3.92 15.83
N ILE A 221 11.99 -3.24 14.70
CA ILE A 221 10.97 -3.59 13.70
C ILE A 221 11.63 -4.13 12.44
N VAL A 222 10.89 -4.88 11.63
CA VAL A 222 11.30 -5.29 10.28
C VAL A 222 10.34 -4.73 9.24
N THR A 223 10.91 -4.30 8.14
CA THR A 223 10.18 -3.88 6.95
C THR A 223 11.03 -4.17 5.70
N ILE A 224 10.58 -3.69 4.54
CA ILE A 224 11.32 -3.79 3.28
C ILE A 224 12.13 -2.52 3.00
N ASP A 225 13.25 -2.67 2.33
CA ASP A 225 14.14 -1.56 1.96
C ASP A 225 13.43 -0.47 1.14
N TYR A 226 12.46 -0.85 0.29
CA TYR A 226 11.64 0.10 -0.45
C TYR A 226 10.89 1.07 0.48
N LEU A 227 10.22 0.58 1.53
CA LEU A 227 9.51 1.45 2.48
C LEU A 227 10.46 2.34 3.27
N TYR A 228 11.62 1.81 3.63
CA TYR A 228 12.65 2.56 4.35
C TYR A 228 13.28 3.65 3.49
N ARG A 229 13.64 3.35 2.21
CA ARG A 229 14.41 4.25 1.35
C ARG A 229 13.54 5.18 0.51
N VAL A 230 12.43 4.68 -0.05
CA VAL A 230 11.66 5.31 -1.12
C VAL A 230 10.22 5.61 -0.70
N GLY A 231 9.77 5.12 0.44
CA GLY A 231 8.37 5.19 0.88
C GLY A 231 7.77 6.60 1.07
N GLY A 232 8.51 7.65 0.72
CA GLY A 232 8.07 9.04 0.72
C GLY A 232 7.69 9.55 2.12
N SER A 233 6.89 10.61 2.16
CA SER A 233 6.48 11.25 3.43
C SER A 233 5.71 10.30 4.36
N ARG A 234 4.95 9.36 3.81
CA ARG A 234 4.16 8.40 4.60
C ARG A 234 5.02 7.54 5.52
N TYR A 235 6.15 7.04 5.02
CA TYR A 235 7.04 6.14 5.77
C TYR A 235 8.32 6.82 6.24
N GLY A 236 8.46 8.13 6.02
CA GLY A 236 9.67 8.91 6.36
C GLY A 236 10.10 8.77 7.82
N MET A 237 9.17 8.48 8.73
CA MET A 237 9.49 8.22 10.12
C MET A 237 10.39 6.99 10.33
N LEU A 238 10.38 6.01 9.43
CA LEU A 238 11.27 4.86 9.51
C LEU A 238 12.73 5.30 9.46
N GLN A 239 13.03 6.38 8.71
CA GLN A 239 14.38 6.95 8.60
C GLN A 239 14.82 7.73 9.85
N THR A 240 13.90 8.05 10.75
CA THR A 240 14.24 8.66 12.06
C THR A 240 14.66 7.63 13.10
N GLY A 241 14.49 6.34 12.80
CA GLY A 241 14.97 5.24 13.63
C GLY A 241 16.48 5.10 13.57
N LYS A 242 17.01 4.27 14.46
CA LYS A 242 18.45 4.00 14.58
C LYS A 242 18.79 2.58 14.14
N ASN A 243 20.09 2.30 13.98
CA ASN A 243 20.63 0.96 13.77
C ASN A 243 19.98 0.19 12.60
N MET A 244 19.66 0.90 11.49
CA MET A 244 19.16 0.24 10.29
C MET A 244 20.18 -0.81 9.84
N LYS A 245 19.68 -2.03 9.59
CA LYS A 245 20.49 -3.16 9.15
C LYS A 245 19.78 -3.96 8.09
N GLU A 246 20.43 -4.21 6.98
CA GLU A 246 19.96 -5.17 5.98
C GLU A 246 20.21 -6.61 6.49
N LEU A 247 19.22 -7.49 6.30
CA LEU A 247 19.29 -8.87 6.80
C LEU A 247 19.90 -9.85 5.81
N GLY A 248 20.28 -9.39 4.61
CA GLY A 248 20.88 -10.24 3.57
C GLY A 248 19.94 -11.30 3.02
N ILE A 249 18.63 -11.02 3.06
CA ILE A 249 17.58 -11.88 2.52
C ILE A 249 16.47 -11.02 1.92
N THR A 250 15.91 -11.47 0.78
CA THR A 250 14.73 -10.81 0.19
C THR A 250 13.46 -11.17 0.96
N LEU A 251 12.42 -10.33 0.82
CA LEU A 251 11.10 -10.64 1.36
C LEU A 251 10.60 -11.98 0.81
N ARG A 252 10.73 -12.21 -0.47
CA ARG A 252 10.29 -13.44 -1.15
C ARG A 252 10.96 -14.67 -0.56
N ASP A 253 12.29 -14.65 -0.44
CA ASP A 253 13.04 -15.76 0.14
C ASP A 253 12.67 -15.98 1.60
N ALA A 254 12.44 -14.92 2.36
CA ALA A 254 11.97 -15.02 3.74
C ALA A 254 10.64 -15.77 3.82
N ILE A 255 9.66 -15.44 2.97
CA ILE A 255 8.37 -16.12 2.97
C ILE A 255 8.51 -17.57 2.50
N MET A 256 9.30 -17.84 1.46
CA MET A 256 9.59 -19.24 1.05
C MET A 256 10.24 -20.05 2.17
N ASN A 257 11.20 -19.47 2.88
CA ASN A 257 11.87 -20.12 4.00
C ASN A 257 10.92 -20.33 5.18
N TYR A 258 10.02 -19.38 5.44
CA TYR A 258 8.97 -19.52 6.44
C TYR A 258 8.08 -20.74 6.14
N VAL A 259 7.55 -20.84 4.91
CA VAL A 259 6.74 -21.98 4.50
C VAL A 259 7.51 -23.30 4.64
N LYS A 260 8.75 -23.36 4.17
CA LYS A 260 9.60 -24.56 4.31
C LYS A 260 9.82 -24.94 5.78
N SER A 261 10.03 -23.96 6.65
CA SER A 261 10.24 -24.23 8.09
C SER A 261 8.97 -24.76 8.77
N GLU A 262 7.78 -24.23 8.42
CA GLU A 262 6.52 -24.75 8.91
C GLU A 262 6.28 -26.19 8.43
N THR A 263 6.52 -26.44 7.15
CA THR A 263 6.40 -27.79 6.55
C THR A 263 7.37 -28.78 7.20
N ALA A 264 8.62 -28.42 7.43
CA ALA A 264 9.61 -29.25 8.12
C ALA A 264 9.21 -29.57 9.56
N ALA A 265 8.46 -28.68 10.21
CA ALA A 265 7.90 -28.87 11.53
C ALA A 265 6.54 -29.64 11.53
N GLY A 266 6.11 -30.16 10.37
CA GLY A 266 4.85 -30.88 10.22
C GLY A 266 3.60 -30.01 10.29
N ARG A 267 3.73 -28.71 10.06
CA ARG A 267 2.63 -27.76 10.10
C ARG A 267 2.25 -27.27 8.70
N ASP A 268 0.98 -27.30 8.41
CA ASP A 268 0.42 -26.69 7.21
C ASP A 268 0.21 -25.17 7.40
N ILE A 269 0.36 -24.40 6.34
CA ILE A 269 -0.05 -22.99 6.34
C ILE A 269 -1.58 -22.94 6.39
N LYS A 270 -2.12 -22.03 7.21
CA LYS A 270 -3.56 -21.83 7.38
C LYS A 270 -3.89 -20.33 7.39
N PRO A 271 -5.07 -19.93 6.87
CA PRO A 271 -5.56 -18.58 7.07
C PRO A 271 -5.73 -18.31 8.57
N ASN A 272 -5.18 -17.22 9.04
CA ASN A 272 -5.26 -16.82 10.44
C ASN A 272 -5.76 -15.37 10.54
N LEU A 273 -6.94 -15.18 11.13
CA LEU A 273 -7.51 -13.90 11.51
C LEU A 273 -7.53 -13.82 13.03
N ASP A 274 -6.41 -13.49 13.64
CA ASP A 274 -6.15 -13.56 15.09
C ASP A 274 -6.59 -12.32 15.86
N GLY A 275 -7.33 -11.41 15.24
CA GLY A 275 -7.83 -10.19 15.88
C GLY A 275 -6.74 -9.14 16.13
N ARG A 276 -5.66 -9.15 15.34
CA ARG A 276 -4.61 -8.11 15.42
C ARG A 276 -5.10 -6.73 15.00
N PHE A 277 -6.18 -6.65 14.23
CA PHE A 277 -6.95 -5.43 13.96
C PHE A 277 -8.37 -5.62 14.47
N VAL A 278 -8.81 -4.75 15.39
CA VAL A 278 -10.13 -4.78 15.99
C VAL A 278 -10.85 -3.49 15.65
N PHE A 279 -11.93 -3.60 14.91
CA PHE A 279 -12.77 -2.46 14.55
C PHE A 279 -13.73 -2.15 15.71
N ASP A 280 -13.67 -0.92 16.24
CA ASP A 280 -14.62 -0.43 17.25
C ASP A 280 -15.84 0.18 16.57
N LYS A 281 -16.94 -0.58 16.54
CA LYS A 281 -18.22 -0.14 15.98
C LYS A 281 -18.88 0.96 16.81
N ALA A 282 -18.73 0.93 18.14
CA ALA A 282 -19.38 1.90 19.01
C ALA A 282 -18.76 3.29 18.86
N ALA A 283 -17.43 3.38 18.86
CA ALA A 283 -16.72 4.63 18.62
C ALA A 283 -16.96 5.20 17.21
N SER A 284 -17.13 4.32 16.20
CA SER A 284 -17.44 4.74 14.82
C SER A 284 -18.87 5.30 14.67
N ALA A 285 -19.85 4.76 15.38
CA ALA A 285 -21.23 5.25 15.35
C ALA A 285 -21.37 6.65 15.95
N VAL A 286 -20.65 6.95 17.03
CA VAL A 286 -20.66 8.29 17.66
C VAL A 286 -20.13 9.36 16.72
N SER A 287 -19.17 9.06 15.86
CA SER A 287 -18.65 10.02 14.87
C SER A 287 -19.63 10.32 13.72
N GLU A 288 -20.64 9.48 13.48
CA GLU A 288 -21.70 9.74 12.49
C GLU A 288 -22.84 10.62 13.07
N GLU A 289 -23.13 10.51 14.38
CA GLU A 289 -24.17 11.32 15.03
C GLU A 289 -23.78 12.79 15.28
N VAL A 290 -22.50 13.12 15.27
CA VAL A 290 -21.96 14.48 15.53
C VAL A 290 -21.90 15.33 14.25
N ARG A 291 -22.52 14.95 13.13
CA ARG A 291 -22.63 15.85 11.96
C ARG A 291 -23.62 16.98 12.26
N PRO A 292 -23.19 18.26 12.28
CA PRO A 292 -24.14 19.36 12.26
C PRO A 292 -24.94 19.30 10.96
N GLN A 293 -26.27 19.40 11.09
CA GLN A 293 -27.18 19.52 9.95
C GLN A 293 -26.98 20.86 9.24
#